data_7d92057229f3d1c10bfd370f0e806aea
#
_entry.id   7d92057229f3d1c10bfd370f0e806aea
#
_cell.length_a   1.000
_cell.length_b   1.000
_cell.length_c   1.000
_cell.angle_alpha   90.00
_cell.angle_beta   90.00
_cell.angle_gamma   90.00
#
_symmetry.space_group_name_H-M   'P 1'
#
loop_
_entity.id
_entity.type
_entity.pdbx_description
1 polymer ?
#
loop_
_entity_poly.entity_id
_entity_poly.type
_entity_poly.pdbx_seq_one_letter_code
_entity_poly.pdbx_strand_id
1 'polypeptide(L)'
;MIVLAKLSRIICIFVVGKKQQNMIKRENITHNQLRHGIRIQYVSDLHLEFPQNRQWLTKHPLEVTGDILLVAGDTAYLDLPDSKSDTYSAYQFWDWASKNYSQVIVCFGNHDFYGYYDLATMSNGFRKEIRHNLHAYYNSVVHLDGIDIIVSTLWSKIKPYDAFLTEKNVSDFHRIRYNGHRLTADDFNLEHERCIAFIQQAISESDAEKIIVVTRHVPTQLCTAAEFIEGPINGAFTVELGDFIADSRIDYWIYGHSHRNIKAQIGDTLIMSNQLGYVSDNEHMRNGFSLSAMIEL
;
A
#
# COMPACT_ATOMS: atom_id res chain seq x y z
N MET A 1 30.54 -63.30 -13.95
CA MET A 1 29.32 -62.98 -13.20
C MET A 1 29.74 -62.24 -11.96
N ILE A 2 29.25 -61.07 -11.65
CA ILE A 2 29.69 -60.08 -10.67
C ILE A 2 30.59 -58.98 -11.26
N VAL A 3 30.03 -58.05 -12.02
CA VAL A 3 30.46 -56.64 -12.16
C VAL A 3 29.34 -55.88 -12.82
N LEU A 4 28.26 -55.58 -12.14
CA LEU A 4 27.17 -54.70 -12.62
C LEU A 4 26.22 -54.31 -11.47
N ALA A 5 26.80 -53.79 -10.38
CA ALA A 5 26.00 -53.26 -9.25
C ALA A 5 26.71 -52.11 -8.48
N LYS A 6 27.37 -51.19 -9.18
CA LYS A 6 28.01 -50.04 -8.50
C LYS A 6 27.93 -48.69 -9.29
N LEU A 7 27.02 -48.56 -10.24
CA LEU A 7 26.90 -47.33 -11.04
C LEU A 7 25.53 -46.61 -10.95
N SER A 8 24.66 -47.00 -10.01
CA SER A 8 23.32 -46.37 -9.87
C SER A 8 23.15 -45.56 -8.57
N ARG A 9 24.25 -45.21 -7.86
CA ARG A 9 24.19 -44.39 -6.64
C ARG A 9 24.88 -43.03 -6.71
N ILE A 10 25.37 -42.62 -7.87
CA ILE A 10 26.12 -41.33 -8.00
C ILE A 10 25.35 -40.28 -8.81
N ILE A 11 24.16 -40.57 -9.36
CA ILE A 11 23.38 -39.63 -10.18
C ILE A 11 22.22 -38.95 -9.39
N CYS A 12 22.00 -39.31 -8.13
CA CYS A 12 20.93 -38.66 -7.32
C CYS A 12 21.39 -37.56 -6.37
N ILE A 13 22.65 -37.08 -6.43
CA ILE A 13 23.17 -36.05 -5.51
C ILE A 13 23.42 -34.71 -6.18
N PHE A 14 23.17 -34.54 -7.48
CA PHE A 14 23.47 -33.28 -8.19
C PHE A 14 22.26 -32.50 -8.74
N VAL A 15 21.04 -32.77 -8.32
CA VAL A 15 19.83 -32.00 -8.72
C VAL A 15 19.07 -31.40 -7.51
N VAL A 16 19.68 -31.38 -6.32
CA VAL A 16 19.10 -30.72 -5.12
C VAL A 16 19.96 -29.53 -4.70
N GLY A 17 20.39 -28.74 -5.65
CA GLY A 17 21.24 -27.60 -5.33
C GLY A 17 21.03 -26.41 -6.23
N LYS A 18 19.88 -25.75 -6.20
CA LYS A 18 19.64 -24.32 -6.48
C LYS A 18 18.15 -23.99 -6.55
N LYS A 19 17.34 -24.40 -5.56
CA LYS A 19 16.27 -23.51 -5.11
C LYS A 19 16.98 -22.51 -4.19
N GLN A 20 17.29 -21.37 -4.72
CA GLN A 20 17.56 -20.19 -3.90
C GLN A 20 16.28 -19.94 -3.13
N GLN A 21 16.25 -20.44 -1.88
CA GLN A 21 15.28 -20.02 -0.89
C GLN A 21 15.54 -18.53 -0.67
N ASN A 22 14.74 -17.69 -1.26
CA ASN A 22 14.47 -16.38 -0.70
C ASN A 22 13.79 -16.66 0.66
N MET A 23 14.60 -16.84 1.70
CA MET A 23 14.13 -16.80 3.07
C MET A 23 13.71 -15.35 3.33
N ILE A 24 12.41 -15.08 3.14
CA ILE A 24 11.76 -13.92 3.73
C ILE A 24 12.00 -14.07 5.23
N LYS A 25 12.80 -13.18 5.81
CA LYS A 25 13.01 -13.15 7.27
C LYS A 25 11.65 -12.91 7.89
N ARG A 26 11.10 -13.89 8.59
CA ARG A 26 9.97 -13.70 9.51
C ARG A 26 10.48 -12.82 10.65
N GLU A 27 10.03 -11.58 10.70
CA GLU A 27 10.26 -10.73 11.87
C GLU A 27 9.26 -11.18 12.93
N ASN A 28 9.72 -12.01 13.85
CA ASN A 28 8.92 -12.49 14.97
C ASN A 28 8.75 -11.36 15.99
N ILE A 29 7.56 -10.83 16.10
CA ILE A 29 7.12 -10.13 17.33
C ILE A 29 7.04 -11.19 18.41
N THR A 30 7.79 -11.01 19.49
CA THR A 30 7.98 -12.04 20.52
C THR A 30 6.64 -12.36 21.22
N HIS A 31 6.39 -13.63 21.42
CA HIS A 31 5.22 -14.32 21.98
C HIS A 31 4.66 -13.78 23.33
N ASN A 32 5.29 -12.79 23.95
CA ASN A 32 4.91 -12.27 25.27
C ASN A 32 3.98 -11.04 25.25
N GLN A 33 3.64 -10.49 24.07
CA GLN A 33 2.72 -9.34 23.95
C GLN A 33 1.28 -9.75 23.57
N LEU A 34 1.01 -11.02 23.29
CA LEU A 34 -0.24 -11.51 22.72
C LEU A 34 -1.33 -11.88 23.74
N ARG A 35 -1.43 -11.20 24.87
CA ARG A 35 -2.59 -11.34 25.78
C ARG A 35 -3.73 -10.37 25.50
N HIS A 36 -3.53 -9.41 24.61
CA HIS A 36 -4.56 -8.52 24.06
C HIS A 36 -4.46 -8.57 22.54
N GLY A 37 -5.59 -8.49 21.82
CA GLY A 37 -5.63 -8.48 20.36
C GLY A 37 -4.68 -7.44 19.77
N ILE A 38 -4.15 -7.69 18.57
CA ILE A 38 -3.28 -6.74 17.86
C ILE A 38 -4.14 -5.55 17.42
N ARG A 39 -3.74 -4.34 17.81
CA ARG A 39 -4.41 -3.10 17.42
C ARG A 39 -3.66 -2.46 16.27
N ILE A 40 -4.35 -2.25 15.17
CA ILE A 40 -3.79 -1.66 13.95
C ILE A 40 -4.44 -0.32 13.70
N GLN A 41 -3.67 0.76 13.86
CA GLN A 41 -4.10 2.10 13.47
C GLN A 41 -3.83 2.32 11.99
N TYR A 42 -4.69 3.06 11.29
CA TYR A 42 -4.52 3.32 9.87
C TYR A 42 -4.80 4.76 9.49
N VAL A 43 -4.01 5.26 8.55
CA VAL A 43 -4.12 6.61 7.97
C VAL A 43 -3.72 6.58 6.50
N SER A 44 -4.09 7.62 5.75
CA SER A 44 -3.54 7.90 4.42
C SER A 44 -3.66 9.36 4.05
N ASP A 45 -3.08 9.74 2.91
CA ASP A 45 -3.23 11.07 2.31
C ASP A 45 -2.84 12.19 3.28
N LEU A 46 -1.77 11.98 4.05
CA LEU A 46 -1.26 13.00 4.98
C LEU A 46 -0.61 14.17 4.25
N HIS A 47 -0.10 13.93 3.03
CA HIS A 47 0.42 14.96 2.14
C HIS A 47 1.37 15.96 2.82
N LEU A 48 2.35 15.44 3.54
CA LEU A 48 3.32 16.26 4.29
C LEU A 48 4.28 17.03 3.39
N GLU A 49 4.27 16.82 2.09
CA GLU A 49 4.90 17.68 1.10
C GLU A 49 4.29 19.09 1.09
N PHE A 50 3.02 19.27 1.54
CA PHE A 50 2.36 20.56 1.62
C PHE A 50 2.52 21.21 3.01
N PRO A 51 2.94 22.48 3.09
CA PRO A 51 3.16 23.17 4.38
C PRO A 51 1.92 23.20 5.27
N GLN A 52 0.72 23.36 4.70
CA GLN A 52 -0.54 23.44 5.45
C GLN A 52 -0.84 22.13 6.17
N ASN A 53 -0.65 20.99 5.47
CA ASN A 53 -0.83 19.67 6.05
C ASN A 53 0.16 19.42 7.19
N ARG A 54 1.44 19.78 6.99
CA ARG A 54 2.46 19.69 8.05
C ARG A 54 2.08 20.47 9.28
N GLN A 55 1.72 21.76 9.10
CA GLN A 55 1.37 22.63 10.21
C GLN A 55 0.14 22.12 10.95
N TRP A 56 -0.84 21.61 10.21
CA TRP A 56 -2.05 21.05 10.81
C TRP A 56 -1.74 19.79 11.64
N LEU A 57 -1.01 18.84 11.09
CA LEU A 57 -0.67 17.58 11.78
C LEU A 57 0.27 17.82 12.98
N THR A 58 1.13 18.85 12.92
CA THR A 58 1.95 19.26 14.08
C THR A 58 1.10 19.77 15.23
N LYS A 59 0.00 20.46 14.94
CA LYS A 59 -0.93 20.99 15.96
C LYS A 59 -1.95 19.94 16.42
N HIS A 60 -2.25 18.97 15.59
CA HIS A 60 -3.20 17.90 15.82
C HIS A 60 -2.52 16.55 15.53
N PRO A 61 -1.60 16.09 16.38
CA PRO A 61 -0.89 14.85 16.16
C PRO A 61 -1.85 13.67 16.26
N LEU A 62 -1.52 12.57 15.55
CA LEU A 62 -2.27 11.33 15.71
C LEU A 62 -2.25 10.88 17.19
N GLU A 63 -3.38 10.43 17.67
CA GLU A 63 -3.47 9.72 18.96
C GLU A 63 -2.96 8.29 18.74
N VAL A 64 -2.01 7.85 19.57
CA VAL A 64 -1.44 6.50 19.43
C VAL A 64 -2.43 5.50 20.03
N THR A 65 -3.22 4.86 19.18
CA THR A 65 -4.26 3.90 19.58
C THR A 65 -3.95 2.47 19.15
N GLY A 66 -3.00 2.29 18.22
CA GLY A 66 -2.58 1.00 17.68
C GLY A 66 -1.16 0.62 18.12
N ASP A 67 -0.85 -0.65 18.00
CA ASP A 67 0.51 -1.19 18.17
C ASP A 67 1.29 -1.09 16.85
N ILE A 68 0.57 -1.15 15.73
CA ILE A 68 1.07 -1.03 14.35
C ILE A 68 0.37 0.16 13.68
N LEU A 69 1.11 0.88 12.83
CA LEU A 69 0.55 1.92 11.97
C LEU A 69 0.61 1.46 10.50
N LEU A 70 -0.55 1.42 9.83
CA LEU A 70 -0.66 1.26 8.38
C LEU A 70 -0.87 2.63 7.73
N VAL A 71 -0.11 2.90 6.67
CA VAL A 71 -0.22 4.12 5.89
C VAL A 71 -0.54 3.76 4.44
N ALA A 72 -1.76 4.06 4.00
CA ALA A 72 -2.24 3.70 2.67
C ALA A 72 -1.88 4.75 1.60
N GLY A 73 -0.61 5.12 1.54
CA GLY A 73 -0.01 5.99 0.53
C GLY A 73 -0.08 7.50 0.85
N ASP A 74 0.63 8.26 0.03
CA ASP A 74 0.67 9.72 -0.01
C ASP A 74 0.91 10.38 1.35
N THR A 75 1.91 9.91 2.07
CA THR A 75 2.35 10.57 3.31
C THR A 75 3.24 11.75 3.00
N ALA A 76 4.22 11.55 2.13
CA ALA A 76 5.18 12.51 1.61
C ALA A 76 5.98 11.83 0.50
N TYR A 77 6.75 12.59 -0.28
CA TYR A 77 7.64 12.01 -1.28
C TYR A 77 8.74 11.18 -0.59
N LEU A 78 8.72 9.86 -0.78
CA LEU A 78 9.65 8.94 -0.13
C LEU A 78 11.09 9.06 -0.67
N ASP A 79 11.27 9.61 -1.86
CA ASP A 79 12.59 9.81 -2.49
C ASP A 79 13.15 11.21 -2.37
N LEU A 80 12.49 12.09 -1.65
CA LEU A 80 13.12 13.35 -1.32
C LEU A 80 14.39 13.06 -0.52
N PRO A 81 15.54 13.62 -0.97
CA PRO A 81 16.77 13.44 -0.23
C PRO A 81 16.56 13.87 1.22
N ASP A 82 17.32 13.25 2.12
CA ASP A 82 17.44 13.60 3.52
C ASP A 82 17.86 15.08 3.70
N SER A 83 17.04 15.99 3.19
CA SER A 83 17.23 17.38 3.49
C SER A 83 16.91 17.55 4.97
N LYS A 84 17.94 17.63 5.79
CA LYS A 84 17.86 18.07 7.18
C LYS A 84 17.42 19.54 7.27
N SER A 85 16.78 20.06 6.21
CA SER A 85 16.22 21.41 6.27
C SER A 85 15.05 21.37 7.22
N ASP A 86 15.04 22.29 8.18
CA ASP A 86 13.97 22.48 9.18
C ASP A 86 12.58 22.68 8.56
N THR A 87 12.50 22.79 7.24
CA THR A 87 11.26 22.96 6.47
C THR A 87 10.60 21.65 6.06
N TYR A 88 11.27 20.47 6.22
CA TYR A 88 10.73 19.20 5.79
C TYR A 88 10.32 18.31 6.97
N SER A 89 9.08 18.36 7.34
CA SER A 89 8.55 17.70 8.54
C SER A 89 8.02 16.28 8.31
N ALA A 90 8.09 15.69 7.11
CA ALA A 90 7.87 14.27 6.96
C ALA A 90 8.92 13.48 7.75
N TYR A 91 10.13 13.98 7.85
CA TYR A 91 11.18 13.44 8.70
C TYR A 91 10.77 13.38 10.16
N GLN A 92 10.20 14.47 10.66
CA GLN A 92 9.69 14.53 12.02
C GLN A 92 8.53 13.55 12.23
N PHE A 93 7.66 13.41 11.24
CA PHE A 93 6.57 12.43 11.28
C PHE A 93 7.11 10.99 11.30
N TRP A 94 8.09 10.66 10.44
CA TRP A 94 8.70 9.33 10.41
C TRP A 94 9.44 9.01 11.71
N ASP A 95 10.16 9.97 12.28
CA ASP A 95 10.83 9.84 13.58
C ASP A 95 9.81 9.62 14.70
N TRP A 96 8.71 10.38 14.66
CA TRP A 96 7.63 10.24 15.63
C TRP A 96 6.94 8.88 15.49
N ALA A 97 6.56 8.48 14.29
CA ALA A 97 5.90 7.20 14.04
C ALA A 97 6.78 6.01 14.46
N SER A 98 8.06 6.03 14.10
CA SER A 98 9.01 4.98 14.49
C SER A 98 9.20 4.86 16.01
N LYS A 99 9.01 5.93 16.77
CA LYS A 99 9.10 5.92 18.25
C LYS A 99 7.84 5.44 18.93
N ASN A 100 6.67 5.60 18.30
CA ASN A 100 5.38 5.38 18.96
C ASN A 100 4.70 4.06 18.56
N TYR A 101 5.12 3.44 17.46
CA TYR A 101 4.57 2.16 17.00
C TYR A 101 5.67 1.09 16.98
N SER A 102 5.28 -0.15 17.24
CA SER A 102 6.19 -1.30 17.14
C SER A 102 6.63 -1.52 15.69
N GLN A 103 5.74 -1.28 14.75
CA GLN A 103 5.98 -1.37 13.31
C GLN A 103 5.14 -0.35 12.55
N VAL A 104 5.72 0.23 11.50
CA VAL A 104 5.03 1.13 10.57
C VAL A 104 5.17 0.58 9.16
N ILE A 105 4.03 0.31 8.52
CA ILE A 105 3.93 -0.28 7.19
C ILE A 105 3.34 0.77 6.25
N VAL A 106 4.11 1.20 5.27
CA VAL A 106 3.73 2.26 4.34
C VAL A 106 3.51 1.67 2.96
N CYS A 107 2.34 1.89 2.38
CA CYS A 107 2.09 1.66 0.96
C CYS A 107 2.66 2.82 0.14
N PHE A 108 3.30 2.55 -0.99
CA PHE A 108 3.62 3.61 -1.95
C PHE A 108 2.33 4.19 -2.54
N GLY A 109 2.21 5.52 -2.50
CA GLY A 109 1.16 6.24 -3.20
C GLY A 109 1.64 6.75 -4.56
N ASN A 110 0.73 7.33 -5.36
CA ASN A 110 1.10 7.91 -6.64
C ASN A 110 2.02 9.14 -6.49
N HIS A 111 1.84 9.95 -5.42
CA HIS A 111 2.71 11.10 -5.15
C HIS A 111 4.16 10.70 -4.84
N ASP A 112 4.40 9.49 -4.35
CA ASP A 112 5.75 9.00 -4.11
C ASP A 112 6.59 8.87 -5.41
N PHE A 113 5.93 8.75 -6.55
CA PHE A 113 6.56 8.71 -7.88
C PHE A 113 6.66 10.08 -8.56
N TYR A 114 6.16 11.17 -7.94
CA TYR A 114 6.29 12.51 -8.47
C TYR A 114 7.76 12.95 -8.43
N GLY A 115 8.14 13.85 -9.31
CA GLY A 115 9.54 14.19 -9.50
C GLY A 115 10.20 13.39 -10.63
N TYR A 116 9.37 12.83 -11.52
CA TYR A 116 9.78 12.05 -12.69
C TYR A 116 10.43 10.71 -12.35
N TYR A 117 10.01 10.11 -11.25
CA TYR A 117 10.41 8.74 -10.93
C TYR A 117 9.92 7.78 -12.02
N ASP A 118 10.77 6.82 -12.39
CA ASP A 118 10.41 5.81 -13.40
C ASP A 118 9.74 4.60 -12.73
N LEU A 119 8.42 4.55 -12.82
CA LEU A 119 7.60 3.51 -12.19
C LEU A 119 7.95 2.10 -12.70
N ALA A 120 8.41 1.97 -13.94
CA ALA A 120 8.80 0.68 -14.50
C ALA A 120 10.00 0.04 -13.77
N THR A 121 10.75 0.81 -12.95
CA THR A 121 11.83 0.27 -12.13
C THR A 121 11.36 -0.46 -10.89
N MET A 122 10.09 -0.32 -10.51
CA MET A 122 9.53 -1.00 -9.36
C MET A 122 9.32 -2.50 -9.64
N SER A 123 9.64 -3.34 -8.67
CA SER A 123 9.43 -4.79 -8.73
C SER A 123 8.50 -5.27 -7.63
N ASN A 124 7.84 -6.41 -7.84
CA ASN A 124 7.12 -7.07 -6.75
C ASN A 124 8.10 -7.44 -5.63
N GLY A 125 7.68 -7.25 -4.38
CA GLY A 125 8.51 -7.47 -3.21
C GLY A 125 9.46 -6.29 -2.90
N PHE A 126 9.32 -5.13 -3.55
CA PHE A 126 10.17 -3.98 -3.25
C PHE A 126 9.87 -3.43 -1.85
N ARG A 127 10.95 -3.23 -1.07
CA ARG A 127 10.91 -2.68 0.29
C ARG A 127 11.97 -1.59 0.43
N LYS A 128 11.56 -0.43 0.92
CA LYS A 128 12.45 0.68 1.26
C LYS A 128 12.45 0.87 2.77
N GLU A 129 13.60 0.75 3.41
CA GLU A 129 13.75 1.10 4.82
C GLU A 129 13.81 2.61 4.98
N ILE A 130 12.95 3.15 5.85
CA ILE A 130 12.91 4.59 6.21
C ILE A 130 13.44 4.75 7.63
N ARG A 131 13.06 3.86 8.55
CA ARG A 131 13.60 3.69 9.90
C ARG A 131 13.67 2.19 10.21
N HIS A 132 14.33 1.79 11.24
CA HIS A 132 14.55 0.37 11.59
C HIS A 132 13.26 -0.47 11.68
N ASN A 133 12.14 0.15 12.09
CA ASN A 133 10.82 -0.49 12.21
C ASN A 133 9.77 0.15 11.30
N LEU A 134 10.20 0.98 10.33
CA LEU A 134 9.34 1.70 9.42
C LEU A 134 9.80 1.49 7.99
N HIS A 135 8.97 0.86 7.18
CA HIS A 135 9.30 0.52 5.80
C HIS A 135 8.17 0.85 4.85
N ALA A 136 8.53 1.28 3.63
CA ALA A 136 7.60 1.42 2.52
C ALA A 136 7.68 0.20 1.60
N TYR A 137 6.52 -0.23 1.10
CA TYR A 137 6.35 -1.47 0.35
C TYR A 137 5.62 -1.25 -0.96
N TYR A 138 6.07 -1.94 -2.00
CA TYR A 138 5.40 -2.03 -3.29
C TYR A 138 5.19 -3.51 -3.63
N ASN A 139 3.93 -3.93 -3.85
CA ASN A 139 3.54 -5.32 -4.13
C ASN A 139 4.28 -6.32 -3.21
N SER A 140 4.03 -6.23 -1.93
CA SER A 140 4.73 -7.02 -0.90
C SER A 140 3.75 -7.56 0.13
N VAL A 141 4.09 -8.68 0.74
CA VAL A 141 3.38 -9.23 1.91
C VAL A 141 4.23 -9.05 3.16
N VAL A 142 3.63 -8.47 4.19
CA VAL A 142 4.23 -8.37 5.53
C VAL A 142 3.54 -9.40 6.41
N HIS A 143 4.31 -10.39 6.85
CA HIS A 143 3.81 -11.46 7.72
C HIS A 143 3.95 -11.05 9.18
N LEU A 144 2.85 -11.07 9.90
CA LEU A 144 2.77 -10.96 11.35
C LEU A 144 2.27 -12.29 11.90
N ASP A 145 2.26 -12.45 13.24
CA ASP A 145 1.77 -13.68 13.87
C ASP A 145 0.27 -13.88 13.55
N GLY A 146 -0.02 -14.84 12.67
CA GLY A 146 -1.37 -15.16 12.20
C GLY A 146 -2.02 -14.14 11.25
N ILE A 147 -1.31 -13.07 10.83
CA ILE A 147 -1.86 -12.01 9.99
C ILE A 147 -0.94 -11.79 8.78
N ASP A 148 -1.52 -11.74 7.58
CA ASP A 148 -0.85 -11.27 6.38
C ASP A 148 -1.36 -9.89 5.98
N ILE A 149 -0.44 -8.93 5.88
CA ILE A 149 -0.72 -7.58 5.38
C ILE A 149 -0.19 -7.50 3.94
N ILE A 150 -1.09 -7.49 2.97
CA ILE A 150 -0.80 -7.41 1.54
C ILE A 150 -0.81 -5.94 1.13
N VAL A 151 0.33 -5.42 0.73
CA VAL A 151 0.53 -4.00 0.41
C VAL A 151 0.76 -3.82 -1.08
N SER A 152 -0.05 -2.98 -1.73
CA SER A 152 0.06 -2.68 -3.15
C SER A 152 -0.43 -1.25 -3.44
N THR A 153 0.21 -0.54 -4.37
CA THR A 153 -0.36 0.72 -4.88
C THR A 153 -1.70 0.46 -5.58
N LEU A 154 -1.93 -0.75 -6.08
CA LEU A 154 -3.06 -1.25 -6.85
C LEU A 154 -3.15 -0.60 -8.23
N TRP A 155 -2.92 0.73 -8.31
CA TRP A 155 -3.36 1.53 -9.43
C TRP A 155 -4.83 1.25 -9.75
N SER A 156 -5.44 1.96 -10.64
CA SER A 156 -6.82 1.71 -11.05
C SER A 156 -6.88 1.49 -12.55
N LYS A 157 -8.06 1.37 -13.13
CA LYS A 157 -8.21 1.03 -14.53
C LYS A 157 -8.92 2.12 -15.31
N ILE A 158 -8.23 2.70 -16.27
CA ILE A 158 -8.73 3.78 -17.14
C ILE A 158 -9.35 3.15 -18.39
N LYS A 159 -10.60 3.55 -18.69
CA LYS A 159 -11.27 3.10 -19.91
C LYS A 159 -10.67 3.78 -21.14
N PRO A 160 -10.56 3.10 -22.28
CA PRO A 160 -9.91 3.66 -23.47
C PRO A 160 -10.48 5.01 -23.94
N TYR A 161 -11.78 5.20 -23.81
CA TYR A 161 -12.43 6.46 -24.22
C TYR A 161 -12.20 7.63 -23.25
N ASP A 162 -11.78 7.34 -22.01
CA ASP A 162 -11.44 8.33 -20.99
C ASP A 162 -9.93 8.68 -20.97
N ALA A 163 -9.09 7.90 -21.65
CA ALA A 163 -7.63 8.00 -21.59
C ALA A 163 -7.12 9.40 -21.87
N PHE A 164 -7.58 10.03 -22.98
CA PHE A 164 -7.11 11.36 -23.37
C PHE A 164 -7.45 12.43 -22.31
N LEU A 165 -8.67 12.43 -21.77
CA LEU A 165 -9.06 13.40 -20.75
C LEU A 165 -8.33 13.13 -19.42
N THR A 166 -8.12 11.89 -19.07
CA THR A 166 -7.41 11.48 -17.87
C THR A 166 -5.94 11.90 -17.95
N GLU A 167 -5.23 11.57 -19.02
CA GLU A 167 -3.84 11.98 -19.24
C GLU A 167 -3.65 13.50 -19.25
N LYS A 168 -4.63 14.23 -19.75
CA LYS A 168 -4.58 15.69 -19.78
C LYS A 168 -4.77 16.33 -18.41
N ASN A 169 -5.63 15.76 -17.55
CA ASN A 169 -6.11 16.44 -16.33
C ASN A 169 -5.55 15.84 -15.03
N VAL A 170 -5.01 14.62 -15.03
CA VAL A 170 -4.46 13.97 -13.84
C VAL A 170 -2.96 14.17 -13.78
N SER A 171 -2.48 14.63 -12.63
CA SER A 171 -1.07 15.00 -12.40
C SER A 171 -0.09 13.86 -12.62
N ASP A 172 -0.50 12.62 -12.38
CA ASP A 172 0.34 11.42 -12.54
C ASP A 172 0.98 11.35 -13.92
N PHE A 173 0.20 11.62 -14.96
CA PHE A 173 0.66 11.59 -16.37
C PHE A 173 1.63 12.71 -16.74
N HIS A 174 1.77 13.71 -15.89
CA HIS A 174 2.68 14.84 -16.08
C HIS A 174 3.94 14.71 -15.21
N ARG A 175 3.92 13.90 -14.15
CA ARG A 175 4.93 13.87 -13.10
C ARG A 175 5.62 12.52 -12.92
N ILE A 176 5.06 11.45 -13.48
CA ILE A 176 5.61 10.09 -13.40
C ILE A 176 6.19 9.70 -14.78
N ARG A 177 7.24 8.89 -14.77
CA ARG A 177 7.81 8.26 -15.97
C ARG A 177 7.55 6.77 -15.97
N TYR A 178 7.59 6.20 -17.16
CA TYR A 178 7.53 4.77 -17.39
C TYR A 178 8.46 4.40 -18.54
N ASN A 179 9.48 3.56 -18.31
CA ASN A 179 10.51 3.23 -19.30
C ASN A 179 11.13 4.47 -20.00
N GLY A 180 11.37 5.54 -19.22
CA GLY A 180 12.00 6.77 -19.71
C GLY A 180 11.07 7.76 -20.41
N HIS A 181 9.81 7.41 -20.73
CA HIS A 181 8.81 8.34 -21.26
C HIS A 181 7.82 8.78 -20.16
N ARG A 182 6.93 9.71 -20.47
CA ARG A 182 5.84 10.07 -19.57
C ARG A 182 4.88 8.89 -19.44
N LEU A 183 4.38 8.68 -18.23
CA LEU A 183 3.33 7.69 -17.98
C LEU A 183 2.15 7.91 -18.93
N THR A 184 1.64 6.85 -19.52
CA THR A 184 0.43 6.82 -20.35
C THR A 184 -0.68 6.04 -19.65
N ALA A 185 -1.91 6.17 -20.14
CA ALA A 185 -3.03 5.39 -19.62
C ALA A 185 -2.82 3.88 -19.82
N ASP A 186 -2.14 3.49 -20.89
CA ASP A 186 -1.81 2.08 -21.15
C ASP A 186 -0.78 1.56 -20.13
N ASP A 187 0.26 2.34 -19.82
CA ASP A 187 1.25 1.98 -18.77
C ASP A 187 0.59 1.89 -17.39
N PHE A 188 -0.30 2.84 -17.09
CA PHE A 188 -1.08 2.87 -15.84
C PHE A 188 -1.93 1.60 -15.71
N ASN A 189 -2.63 1.21 -16.78
CA ASN A 189 -3.43 -0.01 -16.80
C ASN A 189 -2.56 -1.28 -16.71
N LEU A 190 -1.37 -1.28 -17.31
CA LEU A 190 -0.42 -2.39 -17.19
C LEU A 190 0.05 -2.56 -15.73
N GLU A 191 0.32 -1.46 -15.03
CA GLU A 191 0.66 -1.52 -13.61
C GLU A 191 -0.50 -2.01 -12.74
N HIS A 192 -1.74 -1.63 -13.08
CA HIS A 192 -2.93 -2.18 -12.43
C HIS A 192 -2.99 -3.71 -12.59
N GLU A 193 -2.85 -4.23 -13.82
CA GLU A 193 -2.87 -5.68 -14.05
C GLU A 193 -1.78 -6.40 -13.26
N ARG A 194 -0.58 -5.80 -13.14
CA ARG A 194 0.50 -6.36 -12.34
C ARG A 194 0.18 -6.37 -10.83
N CYS A 195 -0.40 -5.29 -10.33
CA CYS A 195 -0.76 -5.17 -8.93
C CYS A 195 -1.88 -6.12 -8.53
N ILE A 196 -2.95 -6.23 -9.35
CA ILE A 196 -4.06 -7.13 -9.03
C ILE A 196 -3.63 -8.60 -9.13
N ALA A 197 -2.79 -8.96 -10.10
CA ALA A 197 -2.24 -10.32 -10.19
C ALA A 197 -1.40 -10.67 -8.95
N PHE A 198 -0.60 -9.71 -8.45
CA PHE A 198 0.14 -9.88 -7.20
C PHE A 198 -0.79 -10.09 -6.01
N ILE A 199 -1.83 -9.26 -5.84
CA ILE A 199 -2.79 -9.38 -4.73
C ILE A 199 -3.48 -10.74 -4.76
N GLN A 200 -3.95 -11.17 -5.94
CA GLN A 200 -4.60 -12.48 -6.14
C GLN A 200 -3.68 -13.63 -5.75
N GLN A 201 -2.43 -13.59 -6.20
CA GLN A 201 -1.43 -14.59 -5.85
C GLN A 201 -1.16 -14.60 -4.34
N ALA A 202 -0.93 -13.43 -3.73
CA ALA A 202 -0.65 -13.31 -2.30
C ALA A 202 -1.78 -13.88 -1.44
N ILE A 203 -3.04 -13.62 -1.79
CA ILE A 203 -4.21 -14.19 -1.09
C ILE A 203 -4.26 -15.70 -1.26
N SER A 204 -4.00 -16.23 -2.47
CA SER A 204 -4.05 -17.67 -2.75
C SER A 204 -2.95 -18.46 -2.04
N GLU A 205 -1.79 -17.83 -1.79
CA GLU A 205 -0.62 -18.44 -1.14
C GLU A 205 -0.62 -18.24 0.38
N SER A 206 -1.49 -17.38 0.91
CA SER A 206 -1.54 -17.08 2.34
C SER A 206 -2.16 -18.24 3.13
N ASP A 207 -1.54 -18.60 4.24
CA ASP A 207 -2.06 -19.52 5.26
C ASP A 207 -2.43 -18.79 6.58
N ALA A 208 -2.42 -17.46 6.57
CA ALA A 208 -2.73 -16.63 7.72
C ALA A 208 -4.20 -16.75 8.15
N GLU A 209 -4.46 -16.57 9.44
CA GLU A 209 -5.83 -16.53 10.00
C GLU A 209 -6.58 -15.28 9.57
N LYS A 210 -5.86 -14.17 9.39
CA LYS A 210 -6.39 -12.87 8.98
C LYS A 210 -5.62 -12.31 7.79
N ILE A 211 -6.35 -11.74 6.83
CA ILE A 211 -5.78 -11.03 5.68
C ILE A 211 -6.24 -9.58 5.66
N ILE A 212 -5.27 -8.68 5.64
CA ILE A 212 -5.50 -7.25 5.46
C ILE A 212 -4.87 -6.82 4.15
N VAL A 213 -5.65 -6.23 3.25
CA VAL A 213 -5.13 -5.61 2.03
C VAL A 213 -5.05 -4.11 2.25
N VAL A 214 -3.88 -3.52 1.92
CA VAL A 214 -3.63 -2.09 2.01
C VAL A 214 -3.30 -1.58 0.61
N THR A 215 -4.14 -0.68 0.09
CA THR A 215 -3.91 -0.11 -1.24
C THR A 215 -3.93 1.41 -1.22
N ARG A 216 -3.31 2.00 -2.24
CA ARG A 216 -3.43 3.43 -2.50
C ARG A 216 -4.74 3.74 -3.19
N HIS A 217 -5.04 3.06 -4.31
CA HIS A 217 -6.24 3.32 -5.11
C HIS A 217 -7.49 2.64 -4.51
N VAL A 218 -8.64 3.21 -4.83
CA VAL A 218 -9.95 2.79 -4.32
C VAL A 218 -10.37 1.48 -5.01
N PRO A 219 -10.69 0.40 -4.26
CA PRO A 219 -10.91 -0.92 -4.84
C PRO A 219 -12.33 -1.16 -5.38
N THR A 220 -13.29 -0.27 -5.12
CA THR A 220 -14.68 -0.46 -5.56
C THR A 220 -15.42 0.86 -5.68
N GLN A 221 -16.36 0.94 -6.61
CA GLN A 221 -17.25 2.10 -6.79
C GLN A 221 -18.12 2.36 -5.56
N LEU A 222 -18.37 1.37 -4.70
CA LEU A 222 -19.08 1.58 -3.43
C LEU A 222 -18.35 2.56 -2.50
N CYS A 223 -17.05 2.72 -2.68
CA CYS A 223 -16.21 3.65 -1.93
C CYS A 223 -15.91 4.95 -2.70
N THR A 224 -16.56 5.17 -3.84
CA THR A 224 -16.47 6.43 -4.61
C THR A 224 -17.61 7.36 -4.22
N ALA A 225 -17.30 8.61 -3.92
CA ALA A 225 -18.33 9.62 -3.66
C ALA A 225 -19.20 9.85 -4.92
N ALA A 226 -20.50 10.04 -4.70
CA ALA A 226 -21.49 10.09 -5.78
C ALA A 226 -21.14 11.13 -6.87
N GLU A 227 -20.53 12.25 -6.47
CA GLU A 227 -20.11 13.31 -7.39
C GLU A 227 -19.01 12.89 -8.37
N PHE A 228 -18.31 11.80 -8.14
CA PHE A 228 -17.17 11.34 -8.96
C PHE A 228 -17.46 10.10 -9.80
N ILE A 229 -18.53 9.33 -9.50
CA ILE A 229 -18.81 8.04 -10.16
C ILE A 229 -18.87 8.18 -11.69
N GLU A 230 -19.56 9.21 -12.21
CA GLU A 230 -19.72 9.46 -13.64
C GLU A 230 -18.60 10.34 -14.22
N GLY A 231 -17.60 10.68 -13.41
CA GLY A 231 -16.51 11.57 -13.85
C GLY A 231 -15.58 10.89 -14.86
N PRO A 232 -15.20 11.58 -15.96
CA PRO A 232 -14.36 10.99 -17.01
C PRO A 232 -12.93 10.66 -16.55
N ILE A 233 -12.49 11.15 -15.39
CA ILE A 233 -11.17 10.84 -14.82
C ILE A 233 -11.25 9.83 -13.67
N ASN A 234 -12.46 9.37 -13.31
CA ASN A 234 -12.64 8.47 -12.16
C ASN A 234 -11.85 7.16 -12.30
N GLY A 235 -11.63 6.71 -13.54
CA GLY A 235 -10.80 5.53 -13.80
C GLY A 235 -9.34 5.63 -13.32
N ALA A 236 -8.82 6.84 -13.05
CA ALA A 236 -7.51 7.03 -12.41
C ALA A 236 -7.56 6.96 -10.88
N PHE A 237 -8.73 6.87 -10.27
CA PHE A 237 -8.91 6.86 -8.81
C PHE A 237 -9.48 5.55 -8.30
N THR A 238 -10.44 4.99 -9.03
CA THR A 238 -11.22 3.84 -8.58
C THR A 238 -11.24 2.75 -9.64
N VAL A 239 -11.05 1.51 -9.20
CA VAL A 239 -11.33 0.30 -9.99
C VAL A 239 -12.45 -0.49 -9.32
N GLU A 240 -13.26 -1.22 -10.09
CA GLU A 240 -14.32 -2.06 -9.53
C GLU A 240 -13.81 -3.51 -9.37
N LEU A 241 -13.63 -3.92 -8.12
CA LEU A 241 -13.19 -5.27 -7.74
C LEU A 241 -14.21 -5.97 -6.82
N GLY A 242 -15.47 -5.52 -6.78
CA GLY A 242 -16.48 -6.03 -5.86
C GLY A 242 -16.67 -7.54 -5.94
N ASP A 243 -16.76 -8.11 -7.13
CA ASP A 243 -16.91 -9.56 -7.31
C ASP A 243 -15.68 -10.33 -6.77
N PHE A 244 -14.47 -9.84 -7.10
CA PHE A 244 -13.23 -10.43 -6.57
C PHE A 244 -13.17 -10.36 -5.05
N ILE A 245 -13.55 -9.23 -4.46
CA ILE A 245 -13.58 -9.05 -2.99
C ILE A 245 -14.60 -10.01 -2.37
N ALA A 246 -15.79 -10.14 -2.94
CA ALA A 246 -16.84 -11.03 -2.45
C ALA A 246 -16.42 -12.51 -2.42
N ASP A 247 -15.63 -12.92 -3.41
CA ASP A 247 -15.13 -14.31 -3.56
C ASP A 247 -13.83 -14.57 -2.80
N SER A 248 -13.26 -13.53 -2.15
CA SER A 248 -11.99 -13.63 -1.43
C SER A 248 -12.21 -13.91 0.07
N ARG A 249 -11.11 -14.26 0.77
CA ARG A 249 -11.08 -14.39 2.23
C ARG A 249 -10.41 -13.20 2.94
N ILE A 250 -10.52 -12.00 2.34
CA ILE A 250 -9.99 -10.76 2.91
C ILE A 250 -10.87 -10.33 4.09
N ASP A 251 -10.27 -10.05 5.24
CA ASP A 251 -11.00 -9.52 6.41
C ASP A 251 -11.16 -8.01 6.32
N TYR A 252 -10.08 -7.29 5.95
CA TYR A 252 -10.07 -5.83 5.85
C TYR A 252 -9.39 -5.36 4.58
N TRP A 253 -9.98 -4.34 3.94
CA TRP A 253 -9.34 -3.60 2.85
C TRP A 253 -9.22 -2.13 3.23
N ILE A 254 -7.99 -1.65 3.40
CA ILE A 254 -7.70 -0.26 3.76
C ILE A 254 -7.18 0.46 2.52
N TYR A 255 -7.76 1.63 2.20
CA TYR A 255 -7.43 2.37 0.99
C TYR A 255 -7.28 3.87 1.24
N GLY A 256 -6.73 4.61 0.24
CA GLY A 256 -6.58 6.07 0.21
C GLY A 256 -7.10 6.71 -1.07
N HIS A 257 -6.46 7.79 -1.49
CA HIS A 257 -6.51 8.46 -2.79
C HIS A 257 -7.71 9.39 -3.05
N SER A 258 -8.91 9.02 -2.68
CA SER A 258 -10.13 9.76 -3.02
C SER A 258 -10.38 10.98 -2.14
N HIS A 259 -9.67 11.13 -1.05
CA HIS A 259 -9.88 12.10 0.03
C HIS A 259 -11.33 12.07 0.56
N ARG A 260 -11.98 10.90 0.45
CA ARG A 260 -13.34 10.63 0.95
C ARG A 260 -13.30 9.37 1.79
N ASN A 261 -13.64 9.50 3.09
CA ASN A 261 -13.62 8.39 4.04
C ASN A 261 -14.95 7.64 4.00
N ILE A 262 -15.11 6.79 2.98
CA ILE A 262 -16.29 5.96 2.80
C ILE A 262 -15.98 4.54 3.26
N LYS A 263 -16.89 3.97 4.05
CA LYS A 263 -16.84 2.57 4.49
C LYS A 263 -17.84 1.75 3.70
N ALA A 264 -17.44 0.54 3.31
CA ALA A 264 -18.32 -0.43 2.67
C ALA A 264 -18.05 -1.81 3.25
N GLN A 265 -18.98 -2.74 3.02
CA GLN A 265 -18.81 -4.16 3.29
C GLN A 265 -19.20 -4.94 2.04
N ILE A 266 -18.35 -5.86 1.63
CA ILE A 266 -18.59 -6.77 0.51
C ILE A 266 -18.29 -8.18 1.03
N GLY A 267 -19.32 -9.05 1.08
CA GLY A 267 -19.20 -10.33 1.76
C GLY A 267 -18.78 -10.12 3.22
N ASP A 268 -17.73 -10.81 3.63
CA ASP A 268 -17.16 -10.67 4.98
C ASP A 268 -16.07 -9.58 5.07
N THR A 269 -15.66 -8.97 3.94
CA THR A 269 -14.61 -7.95 3.90
C THR A 269 -15.14 -6.57 4.31
N LEU A 270 -14.52 -5.96 5.32
CA LEU A 270 -14.73 -4.56 5.66
C LEU A 270 -13.74 -3.67 4.88
N ILE A 271 -14.29 -2.75 4.08
CA ILE A 271 -13.52 -1.80 3.27
C ILE A 271 -13.57 -0.43 3.95
N MET A 272 -12.41 0.19 4.20
CA MET A 272 -12.35 1.42 4.98
C MET A 272 -11.15 2.29 4.61
N SER A 273 -11.25 3.57 4.96
CA SER A 273 -10.19 4.56 4.77
C SER A 273 -10.16 5.57 5.91
N ASN A 274 -9.04 6.25 6.08
CA ASN A 274 -8.86 7.36 7.01
C ASN A 274 -7.88 8.38 6.42
N GLN A 275 -8.37 9.15 5.47
CA GLN A 275 -7.64 10.07 4.61
C GLN A 275 -7.73 11.49 5.18
N LEU A 276 -6.59 12.15 5.39
CA LEU A 276 -6.56 13.56 5.80
C LEU A 276 -7.01 14.47 4.65
N GLY A 277 -6.44 14.25 3.48
CA GLY A 277 -6.66 15.08 2.31
C GLY A 277 -5.95 16.43 2.38
N TYR A 278 -6.31 17.37 1.49
CA TYR A 278 -5.69 18.68 1.44
C TYR A 278 -6.28 19.63 2.48
N VAL A 279 -5.46 20.01 3.46
CA VAL A 279 -5.84 20.97 4.51
C VAL A 279 -6.13 22.35 3.92
N SER A 280 -5.40 22.76 2.85
CA SER A 280 -5.69 24.00 2.11
C SER A 280 -7.14 24.09 1.61
N ASP A 281 -7.73 22.95 1.25
CA ASP A 281 -9.07 22.86 0.70
C ASP A 281 -10.12 22.51 1.76
N ASN A 282 -9.71 22.46 3.02
CA ASN A 282 -10.54 22.10 4.18
C ASN A 282 -11.18 20.70 4.06
N GLU A 283 -10.54 19.76 3.36
CA GLU A 283 -11.06 18.41 3.17
C GLU A 283 -11.21 17.65 4.49
N HIS A 284 -10.20 17.74 5.36
CA HIS A 284 -10.18 17.15 6.70
C HIS A 284 -11.37 17.54 7.58
N MET A 285 -12.00 18.68 7.32
CA MET A 285 -13.19 19.14 8.08
C MET A 285 -14.49 18.48 7.61
N ARG A 286 -14.47 17.87 6.42
CA ARG A 286 -15.67 17.35 5.73
C ARG A 286 -15.64 15.85 5.45
N ASN A 287 -14.44 15.26 5.47
CA ASN A 287 -14.25 13.86 5.06
C ASN A 287 -14.29 12.86 6.22
N GLY A 288 -14.44 13.33 7.47
CA GLY A 288 -14.51 12.45 8.64
C GLY A 288 -13.17 11.85 9.07
N PHE A 289 -12.04 12.51 8.74
CA PHE A 289 -10.72 12.09 9.21
C PHE A 289 -10.68 11.98 10.74
N SER A 290 -10.08 10.91 11.24
CA SER A 290 -9.93 10.64 12.68
C SER A 290 -8.45 10.52 13.06
N LEU A 291 -8.07 11.12 14.18
CA LEU A 291 -6.71 11.01 14.73
C LEU A 291 -6.45 9.63 15.37
N SER A 292 -7.51 8.83 15.57
CA SER A 292 -7.47 7.58 16.36
C SER A 292 -8.10 6.37 15.65
N ALA A 293 -8.31 6.44 14.31
CA ALA A 293 -8.95 5.34 13.58
C ALA A 293 -8.12 4.05 13.66
N MET A 294 -8.70 2.98 14.18
CA MET A 294 -8.03 1.69 14.36
C MET A 294 -8.97 0.50 14.13
N ILE A 295 -8.39 -0.67 13.94
CA ILE A 295 -9.03 -1.98 14.00
C ILE A 295 -8.34 -2.81 15.08
N GLU A 296 -9.11 -3.68 15.72
CA GLU A 296 -8.61 -4.66 16.70
C GLU A 296 -8.87 -6.07 16.16
N LEU A 297 -7.85 -6.93 16.20
CA LEU A 297 -7.86 -8.28 15.61
C LEU A 297 -7.76 -9.36 16.69
#